data_318508e4aa7cde4ec915691019c55133
#
_entry.id   318508e4aa7cde4ec915691019c55133
#
_cell.length_a   1.000
_cell.length_b   1.000
_cell.length_c   1.000
_cell.angle_alpha   90.00
_cell.angle_beta   90.00
_cell.angle_gamma   90.00
#
_symmetry.space_group_name_H-M   'P 1'
#
loop_
_entity.id
_entity.type
_entity.pdbx_description
1 polymer ?
#
loop_
_entity_poly.entity_id
_entity_poly.type
_entity_poly.pdbx_seq_one_letter_code
_entity_poly.pdbx_strand_id
1 'polypeptide(L)'
;MAATRIGIAVTDMQVLDILDLIGPATAGQLADLTGLTTGAITRILDRLEKAGLVRRERDPNDGRKVIVRLERGKDEMSKVRSILDSVEKTWGEVASRYDDEQIAFLLEFLKYSNTRSRKELAQLQHEAPAGEGEIFSAPLEGQESGRLVVSCGISRLTVRADEEMAELYQARFEGPVPGVKAKDGVVTIRYPRRLLGLGEKQGQAVVALSIAIPWRIAIQGGAAEAVAELGGLNLAGLEVKGGFNTIRLDLPTPSSMVPIRLAGGASEIIVRRPAGVATRINFKGWASELAFDDQTFSVAGNISQLQSPGFDPTAPCYDIEITSYANRVTITSG
;
A
#
# COMPACT_ATOMS: atom_id res chain seq x y z
N MET A 1 17.09 -17.17 8.07
CA MET A 1 18.04 -18.29 7.97
C MET A 1 17.58 -19.43 7.05
N ALA A 2 16.29 -19.75 6.89
CA ALA A 2 15.82 -20.79 5.95
C ALA A 2 16.00 -20.41 4.46
N ALA A 3 15.72 -19.19 4.07
CA ALA A 3 15.87 -18.69 2.70
C ALA A 3 17.33 -18.74 2.19
N THR A 4 18.30 -18.55 3.08
CA THR A 4 19.73 -18.56 2.73
C THR A 4 20.26 -19.96 2.37
N ARG A 5 19.60 -21.03 2.81
CA ARG A 5 19.98 -22.42 2.48
C ARG A 5 19.61 -22.83 1.05
N ILE A 6 18.64 -22.17 0.43
CA ILE A 6 18.18 -22.45 -0.94
C ILE A 6 18.70 -21.40 -1.93
N GLY A 7 19.39 -20.35 -1.45
CA GLY A 7 19.87 -19.24 -2.30
C GLY A 7 18.74 -18.33 -2.79
N ILE A 8 17.56 -18.35 -2.14
CA ILE A 8 16.36 -17.59 -2.48
C ILE A 8 16.20 -16.46 -1.48
N ALA A 9 16.02 -15.23 -1.95
CA ALA A 9 15.77 -14.07 -1.10
C ALA A 9 14.31 -14.02 -0.64
N VAL A 10 14.03 -13.28 0.42
CA VAL A 10 12.65 -13.07 0.92
C VAL A 10 11.73 -12.49 -0.17
N THR A 11 12.26 -11.58 -1.00
CA THR A 11 11.54 -11.01 -2.16
C THR A 11 11.24 -12.05 -3.25
N ASP A 12 12.08 -13.07 -3.37
CA ASP A 12 11.87 -14.16 -4.34
C ASP A 12 10.72 -15.06 -3.86
N MET A 13 10.64 -15.35 -2.56
CA MET A 13 9.51 -16.06 -1.94
C MET A 13 8.19 -15.31 -2.15
N GLN A 14 8.20 -14.00 -1.96
CA GLN A 14 7.00 -13.17 -2.20
C GLN A 14 6.49 -13.29 -3.63
N VAL A 15 7.38 -13.34 -4.63
CA VAL A 15 6.99 -13.53 -6.03
C VAL A 15 6.43 -14.93 -6.29
N LEU A 16 6.99 -15.96 -5.64
CA LEU A 16 6.46 -17.33 -5.73
C LEU A 16 5.07 -17.44 -5.10
N ASP A 17 4.87 -16.84 -3.92
CA ASP A 17 3.58 -16.81 -3.22
C ASP A 17 2.51 -16.12 -4.08
N ILE A 18 2.85 -15.00 -4.71
CA ILE A 18 1.96 -14.29 -5.63
C ILE A 18 1.61 -15.19 -6.81
N LEU A 19 2.58 -15.83 -7.46
CA LEU A 19 2.34 -16.72 -8.59
C LEU A 19 1.51 -17.96 -8.22
N ASP A 20 1.65 -18.48 -7.01
CA ASP A 20 0.82 -19.59 -6.52
C ASP A 20 -0.62 -19.13 -6.31
N LEU A 21 -0.81 -17.93 -5.82
CA LEU A 21 -2.11 -17.36 -5.50
C LEU A 21 -2.91 -16.95 -6.74
N ILE A 22 -2.29 -16.22 -7.68
CA ILE A 22 -2.98 -15.63 -8.84
C ILE A 22 -2.84 -16.43 -10.13
N GLY A 23 -1.94 -17.43 -10.13
CA GLY A 23 -1.56 -18.15 -11.34
C GLY A 23 -0.56 -17.36 -12.21
N PRO A 24 -0.48 -17.70 -13.51
CA PRO A 24 0.48 -17.09 -14.43
C PRO A 24 0.30 -15.58 -14.54
N ALA A 25 1.42 -14.84 -14.47
CA ALA A 25 1.42 -13.38 -14.50
C ALA A 25 2.59 -12.84 -15.34
N THR A 26 2.43 -11.65 -15.89
CA THR A 26 3.52 -10.93 -16.58
C THR A 26 4.48 -10.29 -15.56
N ALA A 27 5.72 -10.03 -15.97
CA ALA A 27 6.67 -9.29 -15.14
C ALA A 27 6.16 -7.90 -14.73
N GLY A 28 5.36 -7.26 -15.56
CA GLY A 28 4.69 -5.99 -15.24
C GLY A 28 3.67 -6.14 -14.12
N GLN A 29 2.80 -7.15 -14.21
CA GLN A 29 1.84 -7.47 -13.15
C GLN A 29 2.54 -7.78 -11.83
N LEU A 30 3.58 -8.62 -11.86
CA LEU A 30 4.37 -8.92 -10.65
C LEU A 30 5.05 -7.67 -10.08
N ALA A 31 5.52 -6.75 -10.92
CA ALA A 31 6.08 -5.48 -10.50
C ALA A 31 5.01 -4.60 -9.81
N ASP A 32 3.82 -4.54 -10.39
CA ASP A 32 2.70 -3.78 -9.81
C ASP A 32 2.26 -4.38 -8.46
N LEU A 33 2.22 -5.71 -8.35
CA LEU A 33 1.79 -6.43 -7.15
C LEU A 33 2.81 -6.37 -6.00
N THR A 34 4.10 -6.42 -6.32
CA THR A 34 5.17 -6.37 -5.31
C THR A 34 5.59 -4.95 -4.95
N GLY A 35 5.16 -3.95 -5.71
CA GLY A 35 5.66 -2.57 -5.60
C GLY A 35 7.11 -2.42 -6.05
N LEU A 36 7.69 -3.44 -6.69
CA LEU A 36 9.05 -3.42 -7.21
C LEU A 36 9.09 -2.87 -8.65
N THR A 37 10.27 -2.44 -9.09
CA THR A 37 10.44 -2.06 -10.49
C THR A 37 10.45 -3.29 -11.40
N THR A 38 10.00 -3.15 -12.65
CA THR A 38 10.05 -4.23 -13.65
C THR A 38 11.45 -4.83 -13.80
N GLY A 39 12.51 -3.99 -13.71
CA GLY A 39 13.90 -4.46 -13.73
C GLY A 39 14.28 -5.28 -12.50
N ALA A 40 13.75 -4.96 -11.31
CA ALA A 40 13.95 -5.76 -10.10
C ALA A 40 13.24 -7.11 -10.23
N ILE A 41 11.97 -7.10 -10.69
CA ILE A 41 11.22 -8.33 -10.96
C ILE A 41 11.92 -9.19 -11.99
N THR A 42 12.43 -8.62 -13.08
CA THR A 42 13.19 -9.38 -14.09
C THR A 42 14.36 -10.13 -13.46
N ARG A 43 15.14 -9.48 -12.60
CA ARG A 43 16.26 -10.13 -11.88
C ARG A 43 15.80 -11.23 -10.91
N ILE A 44 14.67 -11.03 -10.23
CA ILE A 44 14.07 -12.05 -9.37
C ILE A 44 13.66 -13.25 -10.22
N LEU A 45 12.95 -13.01 -11.31
CA LEU A 45 12.49 -14.05 -12.22
C LEU A 45 13.66 -14.81 -12.86
N ASP A 46 14.77 -14.15 -13.20
CA ASP A 46 15.97 -14.78 -13.72
C ASP A 46 16.59 -15.74 -12.68
N ARG A 47 16.61 -15.37 -11.40
CA ARG A 47 17.05 -16.25 -10.31
C ARG A 47 16.13 -17.43 -10.09
N LEU A 48 14.81 -17.17 -10.07
CA LEU A 48 13.80 -18.21 -9.88
C LEU A 48 13.74 -19.19 -11.05
N GLU A 49 13.91 -18.71 -12.27
CA GLU A 49 13.99 -19.55 -13.47
C GLU A 49 15.26 -20.40 -13.48
N LYS A 50 16.41 -19.81 -13.10
CA LYS A 50 17.67 -20.56 -12.91
C LYS A 50 17.57 -21.60 -11.79
N ALA A 51 16.74 -21.35 -10.77
CA ALA A 51 16.45 -22.30 -9.71
C ALA A 51 15.38 -23.33 -10.10
N GLY A 52 14.80 -23.27 -11.31
CA GLY A 52 13.77 -24.19 -11.77
C GLY A 52 12.40 -24.02 -11.10
N LEU A 53 12.17 -22.89 -10.43
CA LEU A 53 10.94 -22.63 -9.66
C LEU A 53 9.86 -21.95 -10.49
N VAL A 54 10.25 -21.24 -11.55
CA VAL A 54 9.35 -20.60 -12.50
C VAL A 54 9.85 -20.82 -13.93
N ARG A 55 8.95 -20.69 -14.89
CA ARG A 55 9.32 -20.60 -16.31
C ARG A 55 8.61 -19.47 -16.99
N ARG A 56 9.23 -18.90 -18.02
CA ARG A 56 8.65 -17.94 -18.91
C ARG A 56 8.06 -18.62 -20.13
N GLU A 57 6.85 -18.29 -20.48
CA GLU A 57 6.19 -18.78 -21.71
C GLU A 57 5.43 -17.65 -22.39
N ARG A 58 5.12 -17.81 -23.67
CA ARG A 58 4.26 -16.86 -24.37
C ARG A 58 2.82 -17.01 -23.89
N ASP A 59 2.12 -15.89 -23.70
CA ASP A 59 0.71 -15.91 -23.36
C ASP A 59 -0.09 -16.61 -24.50
N PRO A 60 -0.84 -17.69 -24.21
CA PRO A 60 -1.62 -18.38 -25.22
C PRO A 60 -2.72 -17.51 -25.87
N ASN A 61 -3.16 -16.44 -25.18
CA ASN A 61 -4.20 -15.54 -25.66
C ASN A 61 -3.63 -14.27 -26.33
N ASP A 62 -2.37 -13.91 -26.03
CA ASP A 62 -1.68 -12.76 -26.64
C ASP A 62 -0.19 -13.07 -26.78
N GLY A 63 0.20 -13.64 -27.90
CA GLY A 63 1.58 -14.06 -28.18
C GLY A 63 2.64 -12.95 -28.14
N ARG A 64 2.24 -11.68 -27.94
CA ARG A 64 3.16 -10.55 -27.71
C ARG A 64 3.57 -10.43 -26.25
N LYS A 65 2.83 -11.07 -25.34
CA LYS A 65 3.08 -11.04 -23.90
C LYS A 65 3.87 -12.28 -23.47
N VAL A 66 4.77 -12.08 -22.52
CA VAL A 66 5.47 -13.15 -21.81
C VAL A 66 4.86 -13.24 -20.41
N ILE A 67 4.34 -14.42 -20.10
CA ILE A 67 3.84 -14.76 -18.76
C ILE A 67 4.83 -15.66 -18.05
N VAL A 68 4.85 -15.53 -16.73
CA VAL A 68 5.63 -16.36 -15.82
C VAL A 68 4.69 -17.31 -15.11
N ARG A 69 5.05 -18.57 -15.10
CA ARG A 69 4.28 -19.63 -14.44
C ARG A 69 5.17 -20.35 -13.43
N LEU A 70 4.58 -20.76 -12.31
CA LEU A 70 5.26 -21.67 -11.39
C LEU A 70 5.57 -23.00 -12.09
N GLU A 71 6.82 -23.45 -11.96
CA GLU A 71 7.22 -24.78 -12.40
C GLU A 71 6.92 -25.76 -11.26
N ARG A 72 5.88 -26.58 -11.44
CA ARG A 72 5.47 -27.61 -10.46
C ARG A 72 6.30 -28.90 -10.60
N GLY A 73 7.58 -28.79 -10.97
CA GLY A 73 8.52 -29.90 -11.03
C GLY A 73 8.71 -30.55 -9.65
N LYS A 74 8.79 -31.91 -9.63
CA LYS A 74 8.68 -32.69 -8.39
C LYS A 74 9.79 -32.47 -7.36
N ASP A 75 10.97 -31.98 -7.73
CA ASP A 75 12.12 -31.98 -6.81
C ASP A 75 12.40 -30.63 -6.10
N GLU A 76 12.25 -29.50 -6.78
CA GLU A 76 12.56 -28.21 -6.17
C GLU A 76 11.40 -27.63 -5.37
N MET A 77 10.17 -27.76 -5.87
CA MET A 77 8.97 -27.37 -5.12
C MET A 77 8.80 -28.27 -3.87
N SER A 78 9.27 -29.52 -3.90
CA SER A 78 9.29 -30.38 -2.71
C SER A 78 10.22 -29.86 -1.62
N LYS A 79 11.33 -29.19 -1.97
CA LYS A 79 12.25 -28.59 -1.00
C LYS A 79 11.65 -27.34 -0.35
N VAL A 80 10.99 -26.47 -1.14
CA VAL A 80 10.27 -25.31 -0.59
C VAL A 80 9.11 -25.78 0.28
N ARG A 81 8.34 -26.74 -0.21
CA ARG A 81 7.21 -27.33 0.54
C ARG A 81 7.68 -28.02 1.81
N SER A 82 8.77 -28.79 1.77
CA SER A 82 9.31 -29.43 2.98
C SER A 82 9.74 -28.44 4.06
N ILE A 83 10.17 -27.24 3.69
CA ILE A 83 10.49 -26.17 4.64
C ILE A 83 9.20 -25.55 5.21
N LEU A 84 8.22 -25.27 4.37
CA LEU A 84 6.91 -24.77 4.81
C LEU A 84 6.21 -25.82 5.69
N ASP A 85 6.20 -27.09 5.29
CA ASP A 85 5.65 -28.20 6.07
C ASP A 85 6.39 -28.35 7.42
N SER A 86 7.73 -28.15 7.44
CA SER A 86 8.52 -28.15 8.67
C SER A 86 8.17 -27.00 9.60
N VAL A 87 7.93 -25.81 9.06
CA VAL A 87 7.49 -24.63 9.83
C VAL A 87 6.08 -24.87 10.34
N GLU A 88 5.16 -25.31 9.50
CA GLU A 88 3.78 -25.63 9.86
C GLU A 88 3.72 -26.73 10.95
N LYS A 89 4.49 -27.79 10.79
CA LYS A 89 4.63 -28.83 11.81
C LYS A 89 5.14 -28.29 13.13
N THR A 90 6.20 -27.46 13.09
CA THR A 90 6.77 -26.85 14.30
C THR A 90 5.72 -25.96 15.01
N TRP A 91 4.99 -25.16 14.26
CA TRP A 91 3.92 -24.34 14.83
C TRP A 91 2.74 -25.19 15.32
N GLY A 92 2.39 -26.26 14.61
CA GLY A 92 1.40 -27.26 15.08
C GLY A 92 1.82 -27.93 16.39
N GLU A 93 3.09 -28.32 16.52
CA GLU A 93 3.65 -28.87 17.77
C GLU A 93 3.64 -27.85 18.92
N VAL A 94 3.89 -26.57 18.63
CA VAL A 94 3.80 -25.49 19.62
C VAL A 94 2.33 -25.28 20.00
N ALA A 95 1.43 -25.19 19.03
CA ALA A 95 0.00 -24.98 19.24
C ALA A 95 -0.65 -26.14 20.00
N SER A 96 -0.24 -27.39 19.74
CA SER A 96 -0.78 -28.58 20.42
C SER A 96 -0.49 -28.65 21.92
N ARG A 97 0.37 -27.77 22.43
CA ARG A 97 0.63 -27.63 23.89
C ARG A 97 -0.42 -26.80 24.62
N TYR A 98 -1.27 -26.15 23.88
CA TYR A 98 -2.29 -25.22 24.38
C TYR A 98 -3.66 -25.73 23.94
N ASP A 99 -4.64 -25.60 24.81
CA ASP A 99 -6.04 -25.84 24.45
C ASP A 99 -6.64 -24.66 23.70
N ASP A 100 -7.85 -24.83 23.18
CA ASP A 100 -8.51 -23.82 22.35
C ASP A 100 -8.76 -22.51 23.11
N GLU A 101 -9.02 -22.58 24.44
CA GLU A 101 -9.21 -21.38 25.29
C GLU A 101 -7.88 -20.62 25.44
N GLN A 102 -6.78 -21.33 25.64
CA GLN A 102 -5.46 -20.74 25.76
C GLN A 102 -5.00 -20.11 24.43
N ILE A 103 -5.28 -20.77 23.30
CA ILE A 103 -5.00 -20.21 21.97
C ILE A 103 -5.85 -18.96 21.72
N ALA A 104 -7.14 -19.01 22.05
CA ALA A 104 -8.04 -17.86 21.93
C ALA A 104 -7.54 -16.67 22.80
N PHE A 105 -7.15 -16.95 24.05
CA PHE A 105 -6.58 -15.96 24.95
C PHE A 105 -5.29 -15.35 24.39
N LEU A 106 -4.36 -16.17 23.88
CA LEU A 106 -3.11 -15.69 23.26
C LEU A 106 -3.40 -14.82 22.05
N LEU A 107 -4.34 -15.21 21.20
CA LEU A 107 -4.76 -14.41 20.03
C LEU A 107 -5.38 -13.08 20.45
N GLU A 108 -6.23 -13.08 21.46
CA GLU A 108 -6.84 -11.85 22.00
C GLU A 108 -5.78 -10.97 22.65
N PHE A 109 -4.88 -11.52 23.45
CA PHE A 109 -3.76 -10.81 24.04
C PHE A 109 -2.87 -10.17 23.00
N LEU A 110 -2.48 -10.89 21.93
CA LEU A 110 -1.65 -10.38 20.86
C LEU A 110 -2.37 -9.28 20.07
N LYS A 111 -3.66 -9.45 19.77
CA LYS A 111 -4.50 -8.43 19.11
C LYS A 111 -4.60 -7.18 19.98
N TYR A 112 -4.92 -7.33 21.26
CA TYR A 112 -5.04 -6.22 22.20
C TYR A 112 -3.70 -5.50 22.39
N SER A 113 -2.61 -6.24 22.64
CA SER A 113 -1.26 -5.68 22.82
C SER A 113 -0.81 -4.93 21.57
N ASN A 114 -1.05 -5.48 20.39
CA ASN A 114 -0.69 -4.82 19.13
C ASN A 114 -1.50 -3.53 18.93
N THR A 115 -2.80 -3.57 19.21
CA THR A 115 -3.67 -2.39 19.11
C THR A 115 -3.26 -1.32 20.12
N ARG A 116 -2.96 -1.73 21.37
CA ARG A 116 -2.54 -0.82 22.43
C ARG A 116 -1.16 -0.19 22.14
N SER A 117 -0.19 -1.02 21.73
CA SER A 117 1.14 -0.53 21.36
C SER A 117 1.09 0.45 20.18
N ARG A 118 0.23 0.18 19.18
CA ARG A 118 0.02 1.13 18.06
C ARG A 118 -0.57 2.45 18.56
N LYS A 119 -1.55 2.40 19.48
CA LYS A 119 -2.16 3.61 20.05
C LYS A 119 -1.16 4.40 20.89
N GLU A 120 -0.35 3.72 21.71
CA GLU A 120 0.69 4.33 22.54
C GLU A 120 1.79 4.96 21.66
N LEU A 121 2.26 4.22 20.64
CA LEU A 121 3.21 4.76 19.67
C LEU A 121 2.66 5.99 18.93
N ALA A 122 1.37 5.97 18.57
CA ALA A 122 0.72 7.13 17.95
C ALA A 122 0.66 8.33 18.92
N GLN A 123 0.37 8.10 20.20
CA GLN A 123 0.36 9.16 21.22
C GLN A 123 1.78 9.70 21.49
N LEU A 124 2.76 8.83 21.66
CA LEU A 124 4.16 9.25 21.84
C LEU A 124 4.71 10.01 20.63
N GLN A 125 4.19 9.72 19.43
CA GLN A 125 4.56 10.43 18.20
C GLN A 125 3.87 11.80 18.08
N HIS A 126 2.71 11.99 18.73
CA HIS A 126 2.07 13.31 18.86
C HIS A 126 2.72 14.18 19.96
N GLU A 127 3.34 13.57 20.94
CA GLU A 127 4.00 14.27 22.06
C GLU A 127 5.50 14.53 21.83
N ALA A 128 6.11 13.96 20.78
CA ALA A 128 7.47 14.30 20.43
C ALA A 128 7.51 15.77 19.98
N PRO A 129 8.27 16.64 20.67
CA PRO A 129 8.44 18.02 20.21
C PRO A 129 9.01 17.95 18.80
N ALA A 130 8.36 18.62 17.87
CA ALA A 130 8.83 18.76 16.50
C ALA A 130 10.25 19.33 16.56
N GLY A 131 11.25 18.45 16.43
CA GLY A 131 12.61 18.88 16.24
C GLY A 131 12.66 19.85 15.07
N GLU A 132 13.54 20.82 15.09
CA GLU A 132 13.73 21.82 14.03
C GLU A 132 14.09 21.14 12.70
N GLY A 133 13.09 20.49 12.06
CA GLY A 133 13.21 19.95 10.74
C GLY A 133 13.17 21.07 9.71
N GLU A 134 13.96 20.97 8.67
CA GLU A 134 13.97 21.92 7.57
C GLU A 134 12.56 21.99 6.93
N ILE A 135 11.98 23.21 6.88
CA ILE A 135 10.66 23.48 6.34
C ILE A 135 10.80 23.92 4.89
N PHE A 136 10.11 23.22 4.00
CA PHE A 136 10.03 23.55 2.59
C PHE A 136 8.64 24.08 2.28
N SER A 137 8.56 25.22 1.58
CA SER A 137 7.29 25.79 1.13
C SER A 137 7.47 26.46 -0.25
N ALA A 138 6.37 26.83 -0.88
CA ALA A 138 6.33 27.63 -2.08
C ALA A 138 5.09 28.53 -2.06
N PRO A 139 5.13 29.72 -2.70
CA PRO A 139 3.99 30.61 -2.77
C PRO A 139 2.83 30.01 -3.56
N LEU A 140 1.61 30.32 -3.18
CA LEU A 140 0.38 29.92 -3.86
C LEU A 140 0.10 30.76 -5.10
N GLU A 141 0.66 31.96 -5.19
CA GLU A 141 0.35 32.96 -6.22
C GLU A 141 0.41 32.41 -7.65
N GLY A 142 -0.65 32.66 -8.41
CA GLY A 142 -0.76 32.28 -9.82
C GLY A 142 -1.06 30.82 -10.09
N GLN A 143 -1.34 30.02 -9.04
CA GLN A 143 -1.64 28.59 -9.21
C GLN A 143 -3.18 28.36 -9.18
N GLU A 144 -3.71 27.80 -10.27
CA GLU A 144 -5.13 27.42 -10.37
C GLU A 144 -5.38 25.97 -9.91
N SER A 145 -4.36 25.15 -9.88
CA SER A 145 -4.41 23.74 -9.43
C SER A 145 -3.07 23.28 -8.91
N GLY A 146 -3.09 22.32 -7.99
CA GLY A 146 -1.91 21.71 -7.40
C GLY A 146 -1.75 20.23 -7.77
N ARG A 147 -0.51 19.78 -7.91
CA ARG A 147 -0.17 18.38 -8.03
C ARG A 147 0.95 18.02 -7.06
N LEU A 148 0.66 17.12 -6.13
CA LEU A 148 1.67 16.56 -5.24
C LEU A 148 2.13 15.20 -5.75
N VAL A 149 3.45 15.02 -5.91
CA VAL A 149 4.06 13.72 -6.24
C VAL A 149 5.09 13.39 -5.17
N VAL A 150 4.82 12.35 -4.37
CA VAL A 150 5.74 11.89 -3.33
C VAL A 150 6.27 10.52 -3.72
N SER A 151 7.59 10.40 -3.83
CA SER A 151 8.26 9.10 -3.99
C SER A 151 8.86 8.70 -2.64
N CYS A 152 8.16 7.81 -1.93
CA CYS A 152 8.47 7.42 -0.56
C CYS A 152 9.63 6.41 -0.49
N GLY A 153 10.26 6.37 0.66
CA GLY A 153 11.30 5.44 1.09
C GLY A 153 11.54 5.64 2.59
N ILE A 154 10.46 5.91 3.36
CA ILE A 154 10.46 6.36 4.75
C ILE A 154 9.49 5.53 5.60
N SER A 155 9.53 5.71 6.92
CA SER A 155 8.63 5.00 7.84
C SER A 155 7.21 5.53 7.74
N ARG A 156 7.02 6.85 7.78
CA ARG A 156 5.69 7.48 7.78
C ARG A 156 5.62 8.67 6.83
N LEU A 157 4.56 8.71 6.04
CA LEU A 157 4.14 9.87 5.27
C LEU A 157 2.76 10.33 5.75
N THR A 158 2.63 11.60 6.11
CA THR A 158 1.35 12.25 6.37
C THR A 158 1.14 13.36 5.36
N VAL A 159 0.02 13.33 4.64
CA VAL A 159 -0.45 14.43 3.80
C VAL A 159 -1.74 14.97 4.41
N ARG A 160 -1.80 16.26 4.67
CA ARG A 160 -2.98 16.87 5.31
C ARG A 160 -3.43 18.15 4.59
N ALA A 161 -4.68 18.48 4.74
CA ALA A 161 -5.21 19.80 4.38
C ALA A 161 -4.82 20.83 5.44
N ASP A 162 -4.64 22.09 5.02
CA ASP A 162 -4.40 23.20 5.92
C ASP A 162 -5.25 24.40 5.48
N GLU A 163 -6.19 24.81 6.35
CA GLU A 163 -7.20 25.84 6.06
C GLU A 163 -6.64 27.27 6.19
N GLU A 164 -5.57 27.44 6.97
CA GLU A 164 -5.01 28.77 7.27
C GLU A 164 -3.76 29.08 6.45
N MET A 165 -3.32 28.15 5.60
CA MET A 165 -2.08 28.27 4.84
C MET A 165 -2.20 29.28 3.68
N ALA A 166 -1.29 30.26 3.66
CA ALA A 166 -1.15 31.21 2.56
C ALA A 166 -0.25 30.68 1.41
N GLU A 167 0.62 29.72 1.73
CA GLU A 167 1.51 29.07 0.77
C GLU A 167 0.77 27.98 0.01
N LEU A 168 1.35 27.55 -1.11
CA LEU A 168 0.89 26.41 -1.91
C LEU A 168 0.94 25.12 -1.08
N TYR A 169 2.07 24.88 -0.42
CA TYR A 169 2.31 23.75 0.46
C TYR A 169 3.35 24.10 1.52
N GLN A 170 3.35 23.32 2.59
CA GLN A 170 4.43 23.28 3.58
C GLN A 170 4.81 21.82 3.86
N ALA A 171 6.10 21.49 3.77
CA ALA A 171 6.58 20.15 4.03
C ALA A 171 7.69 20.17 5.10
N ARG A 172 7.57 19.27 6.06
CA ARG A 172 8.53 19.05 7.13
C ARG A 172 9.01 17.61 7.10
N PHE A 173 10.32 17.43 7.27
CA PHE A 173 10.96 16.13 7.21
C PHE A 173 11.74 15.86 8.48
N GLU A 174 11.59 14.66 9.05
CA GLU A 174 12.39 14.14 10.14
C GLU A 174 13.23 12.98 9.63
N GLY A 175 14.51 12.97 9.92
CA GLY A 175 15.47 12.00 9.40
C GLY A 175 16.02 12.40 8.02
N PRO A 176 16.11 11.48 7.04
CA PRO A 176 16.68 11.80 5.73
C PRO A 176 15.86 12.84 4.98
N VAL A 177 16.48 13.96 4.63
CA VAL A 177 15.85 15.04 3.85
C VAL A 177 15.75 14.62 2.39
N PRO A 178 14.57 14.66 1.76
CA PRO A 178 14.39 14.35 0.33
C PRO A 178 14.78 15.51 -0.55
N GLY A 179 14.92 15.24 -1.86
CA GLY A 179 14.92 16.30 -2.84
C GLY A 179 13.50 16.85 -3.03
N VAL A 180 13.30 18.13 -2.76
CA VAL A 180 12.01 18.83 -2.93
C VAL A 180 12.13 19.80 -4.11
N LYS A 181 11.14 19.76 -5.01
CA LYS A 181 11.01 20.70 -6.15
C LYS A 181 9.57 21.16 -6.24
N ALA A 182 9.35 22.46 -6.31
CA ALA A 182 8.06 23.06 -6.59
C ALA A 182 8.19 23.94 -7.83
N LYS A 183 7.38 23.66 -8.84
CA LYS A 183 7.33 24.43 -10.09
C LYS A 183 5.96 24.30 -10.74
N ASP A 184 5.39 25.41 -11.19
CA ASP A 184 4.13 25.45 -11.95
C ASP A 184 2.99 24.65 -11.29
N GLY A 185 2.78 24.83 -9.97
CA GLY A 185 1.79 24.10 -9.17
C GLY A 185 2.14 22.62 -8.88
N VAL A 186 3.26 22.10 -9.40
CA VAL A 186 3.69 20.72 -9.18
C VAL A 186 4.73 20.67 -8.07
N VAL A 187 4.37 20.01 -6.96
CA VAL A 187 5.29 19.73 -5.83
C VAL A 187 5.76 18.29 -5.95
N THR A 188 7.08 18.13 -6.08
CA THR A 188 7.70 16.80 -6.19
C THR A 188 8.65 16.58 -5.03
N ILE A 189 8.41 15.54 -4.25
CA ILE A 189 9.22 15.11 -3.09
C ILE A 189 9.80 13.74 -3.41
N ARG A 190 11.13 13.65 -3.51
CA ARG A 190 11.81 12.40 -3.86
C ARG A 190 12.85 12.02 -2.83
N TYR A 191 12.66 10.88 -2.21
CA TYR A 191 13.70 10.26 -1.42
C TYR A 191 14.71 9.54 -2.33
N PRO A 192 16.01 9.66 -2.06
CA PRO A 192 17.02 8.96 -2.84
C PRO A 192 16.83 7.44 -2.71
N ARG A 193 16.89 6.74 -3.85
CA ARG A 193 16.87 5.28 -3.86
C ARG A 193 18.17 4.76 -3.25
N ARG A 194 18.12 4.25 -2.03
CA ARG A 194 19.26 3.56 -1.44
C ARG A 194 19.40 2.18 -2.09
N LEU A 195 20.57 1.91 -2.68
CA LEU A 195 20.87 0.69 -3.43
C LEU A 195 21.02 -0.56 -2.57
N LEU A 196 21.13 -0.44 -1.25
CA LEU A 196 21.34 -1.56 -0.31
C LEU A 196 20.39 -1.37 0.87
N GLY A 197 19.44 -2.30 1.00
CA GLY A 197 18.43 -2.35 2.04
C GLY A 197 18.92 -2.75 3.43
N LEU A 198 20.02 -2.19 3.89
CA LEU A 198 20.55 -2.37 5.24
C LEU A 198 20.41 -1.05 6.01
N GLY A 199 19.31 -0.91 6.70
CA GLY A 199 18.99 0.19 7.60
C GLY A 199 17.48 0.36 7.70
N GLU A 200 16.97 0.48 8.91
CA GLU A 200 15.59 0.83 9.17
C GLU A 200 15.22 2.07 8.34
N LYS A 201 14.05 2.04 7.73
CA LYS A 201 13.47 3.21 7.05
C LYS A 201 13.08 4.23 8.12
N GLN A 202 14.08 4.88 8.73
CA GLN A 202 13.85 5.91 9.72
C GLN A 202 13.61 7.22 8.99
N GLY A 203 12.48 7.83 9.27
CA GLY A 203 12.13 9.16 8.80
C GLY A 203 10.63 9.32 8.65
N GLN A 204 10.19 10.54 8.91
CA GLN A 204 8.80 10.94 8.77
C GLN A 204 8.73 12.15 7.86
N ALA A 205 7.65 12.26 7.11
CA ALA A 205 7.32 13.42 6.31
C ALA A 205 5.88 13.87 6.61
N VAL A 206 5.71 15.14 6.86
CA VAL A 206 4.41 15.79 6.96
C VAL A 206 4.34 16.83 5.85
N VAL A 207 3.33 16.70 4.99
CA VAL A 207 3.07 17.62 3.88
C VAL A 207 1.68 18.23 4.07
N ALA A 208 1.64 19.51 4.36
CA ALA A 208 0.41 20.29 4.44
C ALA A 208 0.14 20.95 3.09
N LEU A 209 -1.11 20.93 2.63
CA LEU A 209 -1.55 21.47 1.34
C LEU A 209 -2.62 22.54 1.55
N SER A 210 -2.52 23.64 0.81
CA SER A 210 -3.53 24.69 0.83
C SER A 210 -4.88 24.19 0.29
N ILE A 211 -5.97 24.55 0.97
CA ILE A 211 -7.33 24.22 0.49
C ILE A 211 -7.83 25.15 -0.63
N ALA A 212 -7.10 26.24 -0.92
CA ALA A 212 -7.53 27.27 -1.84
C ALA A 212 -7.64 26.82 -3.32
N ILE A 213 -6.99 25.71 -3.67
CA ILE A 213 -6.97 25.19 -5.05
C ILE A 213 -7.25 23.68 -5.06
N PRO A 214 -7.72 23.13 -6.21
CA PRO A 214 -7.89 21.69 -6.37
C PRO A 214 -6.55 20.94 -6.47
N TRP A 215 -6.48 19.76 -5.86
CA TRP A 215 -5.26 18.95 -5.80
C TRP A 215 -5.40 17.57 -6.45
N ARG A 216 -4.36 17.17 -7.17
CA ARG A 216 -4.10 15.77 -7.53
C ARG A 216 -2.91 15.26 -6.74
N ILE A 217 -3.07 14.13 -6.04
CA ILE A 217 -2.05 13.57 -5.16
C ILE A 217 -1.61 12.22 -5.69
N ALA A 218 -0.29 12.01 -5.82
CA ALA A 218 0.31 10.75 -6.20
C ALA A 218 1.38 10.35 -5.17
N ILE A 219 1.16 9.24 -4.47
CA ILE A 219 2.09 8.65 -3.49
C ILE A 219 2.64 7.37 -4.11
N GLN A 220 3.96 7.31 -4.30
CA GLN A 220 4.63 6.20 -4.97
C GLN A 220 5.76 5.64 -4.12
N GLY A 221 6.06 4.33 -4.27
CA GLY A 221 7.16 3.67 -3.56
C GLY A 221 6.68 2.87 -2.37
N GLY A 222 7.31 3.04 -1.20
CA GLY A 222 6.93 2.29 -0.01
C GLY A 222 7.17 3.07 1.28
N ALA A 223 6.26 2.89 2.23
CA ALA A 223 6.36 3.37 3.59
C ALA A 223 5.79 2.32 4.55
N ALA A 224 6.12 2.40 5.84
CA ALA A 224 5.38 1.59 6.81
C ALA A 224 3.95 2.10 6.92
N GLU A 225 3.77 3.42 6.93
CA GLU A 225 2.45 4.03 7.02
C GLU A 225 2.32 5.22 6.06
N ALA A 226 1.22 5.27 5.29
CA ALA A 226 0.80 6.41 4.50
C ALA A 226 -0.56 6.89 5.00
N VAL A 227 -0.61 8.11 5.49
CA VAL A 227 -1.82 8.76 6.03
C VAL A 227 -2.15 9.98 5.19
N ALA A 228 -3.39 10.08 4.74
CA ALA A 228 -3.90 11.24 4.02
C ALA A 228 -5.14 11.78 4.73
N GLU A 229 -4.96 12.87 5.48
CA GLU A 229 -6.01 13.61 6.21
C GLU A 229 -6.45 14.78 5.33
N LEU A 230 -7.38 14.52 4.43
CA LEU A 230 -7.72 15.45 3.35
C LEU A 230 -9.04 16.21 3.60
N GLY A 231 -9.57 16.16 4.82
CA GLY A 231 -10.76 16.94 5.18
C GLY A 231 -10.60 18.40 4.79
N GLY A 232 -11.61 18.98 4.13
CA GLY A 232 -11.56 20.37 3.64
C GLY A 232 -10.79 20.59 2.32
N LEU A 233 -9.98 19.65 1.86
CA LEU A 233 -9.23 19.80 0.61
C LEU A 233 -10.15 19.64 -0.61
N ASN A 234 -9.96 20.47 -1.63
CA ASN A 234 -10.57 20.23 -2.94
C ASN A 234 -9.79 19.16 -3.69
N LEU A 235 -10.19 17.88 -3.53
CA LEU A 235 -9.50 16.74 -4.10
C LEU A 235 -9.97 16.46 -5.52
N ALA A 236 -9.07 16.52 -6.49
CA ALA A 236 -9.34 16.22 -7.90
C ALA A 236 -8.89 14.81 -8.32
N GLY A 237 -8.20 14.07 -7.44
CA GLY A 237 -7.78 12.68 -7.64
C GLY A 237 -6.66 12.27 -6.71
N LEU A 238 -6.62 10.97 -6.38
CA LEU A 238 -5.61 10.39 -5.50
C LEU A 238 -5.12 9.06 -6.08
N GLU A 239 -3.81 8.89 -6.14
CA GLU A 239 -3.17 7.63 -6.54
C GLU A 239 -2.16 7.22 -5.47
N VAL A 240 -2.28 5.98 -4.96
CA VAL A 240 -1.30 5.37 -4.06
C VAL A 240 -0.78 4.11 -4.71
N LYS A 241 0.53 4.05 -4.98
CA LYS A 241 1.15 2.92 -5.67
C LYS A 241 2.43 2.48 -4.96
N GLY A 242 2.48 1.22 -4.51
CA GLY A 242 3.68 0.66 -3.91
C GLY A 242 3.41 -0.34 -2.80
N GLY A 243 4.41 -0.52 -1.92
CA GLY A 243 4.33 -1.42 -0.77
C GLY A 243 4.20 -0.66 0.55
N PHE A 244 3.13 -0.91 1.29
CA PHE A 244 2.83 -0.27 2.56
C PHE A 244 2.42 -1.31 3.62
N ASN A 245 2.63 -1.01 4.89
CA ASN A 245 1.96 -1.80 5.93
C ASN A 245 0.53 -1.29 6.10
N THR A 246 0.37 0.02 6.21
CA THR A 246 -0.96 0.63 6.39
C THR A 246 -1.12 1.82 5.44
N ILE A 247 -2.27 1.88 4.77
CA ILE A 247 -2.75 3.05 4.01
C ILE A 247 -4.02 3.53 4.69
N ARG A 248 -4.03 4.79 5.15
CA ARG A 248 -5.22 5.45 5.71
C ARG A 248 -5.55 6.70 4.93
N LEU A 249 -6.77 6.78 4.43
CA LEU A 249 -7.28 7.89 3.64
C LEU A 249 -8.55 8.42 4.30
N ASP A 250 -8.50 9.64 4.83
CA ASP A 250 -9.67 10.39 5.29
C ASP A 250 -10.01 11.40 4.20
N LEU A 251 -11.05 11.11 3.42
CA LEU A 251 -11.39 11.82 2.19
C LEU A 251 -12.29 13.04 2.48
N PRO A 252 -12.14 14.14 1.73
CA PRO A 252 -13.02 15.32 1.83
C PRO A 252 -14.40 15.06 1.21
N THR A 253 -15.30 16.04 1.32
CA THR A 253 -16.52 16.04 0.51
C THR A 253 -16.15 16.35 -0.95
N PRO A 254 -16.49 15.48 -1.92
CA PRO A 254 -16.15 15.71 -3.31
C PRO A 254 -17.01 16.79 -3.95
N SER A 255 -16.45 17.58 -4.85
CA SER A 255 -17.18 18.58 -5.65
C SER A 255 -17.61 18.03 -7.04
N SER A 256 -17.06 16.89 -7.44
CA SER A 256 -17.36 16.18 -8.68
C SER A 256 -17.03 14.70 -8.49
N MET A 257 -17.05 13.90 -9.55
CA MET A 257 -16.54 12.53 -9.46
C MET A 257 -15.01 12.54 -9.30
N VAL A 258 -14.53 12.01 -8.17
CA VAL A 258 -13.09 11.94 -7.82
C VAL A 258 -12.56 10.52 -7.98
N PRO A 259 -11.61 10.30 -8.89
CA PRO A 259 -10.96 9.01 -9.03
C PRO A 259 -9.93 8.78 -7.92
N ILE A 260 -10.01 7.61 -7.27
CA ILE A 260 -9.05 7.10 -6.30
C ILE A 260 -8.46 5.80 -6.84
N ARG A 261 -7.14 5.69 -6.92
CA ARG A 261 -6.46 4.47 -7.37
C ARG A 261 -5.51 3.95 -6.32
N LEU A 262 -5.71 2.70 -5.89
CA LEU A 262 -4.88 2.00 -4.93
C LEU A 262 -4.26 0.78 -5.60
N ALA A 263 -2.93 0.77 -5.73
CA ALA A 263 -2.20 -0.27 -6.44
C ALA A 263 -0.96 -0.71 -5.66
N GLY A 264 -0.65 -2.01 -5.70
CA GLY A 264 0.51 -2.59 -5.02
C GLY A 264 0.13 -3.49 -3.85
N GLY A 265 0.93 -3.51 -2.78
CA GLY A 265 0.69 -4.34 -1.59
C GLY A 265 0.49 -3.52 -0.33
N ALA A 266 -0.46 -3.92 0.52
CA ALA A 266 -0.62 -3.38 1.85
C ALA A 266 -1.06 -4.47 2.84
N SER A 267 -0.73 -4.33 4.13
CA SER A 267 -1.36 -5.19 5.14
C SER A 267 -2.77 -4.71 5.42
N GLU A 268 -2.96 -3.40 5.47
CA GLU A 268 -4.26 -2.81 5.78
C GLU A 268 -4.50 -1.54 4.95
N ILE A 269 -5.70 -1.43 4.37
CA ILE A 269 -6.18 -0.25 3.65
C ILE A 269 -7.45 0.23 4.33
N ILE A 270 -7.46 1.47 4.81
CA ILE A 270 -8.60 2.11 5.46
C ILE A 270 -8.94 3.37 4.67
N VAL A 271 -10.15 3.43 4.15
CA VAL A 271 -10.69 4.62 3.48
C VAL A 271 -11.94 5.08 4.23
N ARG A 272 -11.92 6.30 4.72
CA ARG A 272 -13.05 6.97 5.32
C ARG A 272 -13.53 8.07 4.42
N ARG A 273 -14.82 8.14 4.20
CA ARG A 273 -15.48 9.20 3.42
C ARG A 273 -16.57 9.88 4.24
N PRO A 274 -16.92 11.11 3.94
CA PRO A 274 -18.02 11.79 4.62
C PRO A 274 -19.35 11.03 4.46
N ALA A 275 -20.19 11.12 5.48
CA ALA A 275 -21.52 10.51 5.44
C ALA A 275 -22.34 11.03 4.24
N GLY A 276 -23.11 10.14 3.63
CA GLY A 276 -23.96 10.46 2.48
C GLY A 276 -23.23 10.62 1.13
N VAL A 277 -21.90 10.54 1.09
CA VAL A 277 -21.15 10.58 -0.17
C VAL A 277 -21.22 9.23 -0.88
N ALA A 278 -21.80 9.23 -2.08
CA ALA A 278 -21.89 8.03 -2.90
C ALA A 278 -20.53 7.55 -3.38
N THR A 279 -20.33 6.23 -3.42
CA THR A 279 -19.04 5.62 -3.78
C THR A 279 -19.23 4.36 -4.60
N ARG A 280 -18.43 4.23 -5.65
CA ARG A 280 -18.25 2.99 -6.40
C ARG A 280 -16.84 2.44 -6.14
N ILE A 281 -16.75 1.13 -5.96
CA ILE A 281 -15.49 0.41 -5.80
C ILE A 281 -15.37 -0.58 -6.94
N ASN A 282 -14.29 -0.48 -7.70
CA ASN A 282 -13.88 -1.46 -8.70
C ASN A 282 -12.72 -2.26 -8.10
N PHE A 283 -13.03 -3.43 -7.53
CA PHE A 283 -12.05 -4.27 -6.86
C PHE A 283 -11.50 -5.32 -7.83
N LYS A 284 -10.23 -5.16 -8.20
CA LYS A 284 -9.49 -6.07 -9.10
C LYS A 284 -8.29 -6.72 -8.39
N GLY A 285 -8.18 -6.48 -7.09
CA GLY A 285 -7.13 -6.99 -6.23
C GLY A 285 -7.53 -8.28 -5.50
N TRP A 286 -6.89 -8.51 -4.39
CA TRP A 286 -7.23 -9.58 -3.45
C TRP A 286 -7.18 -9.06 -2.02
N ALA A 287 -8.12 -9.50 -1.19
CA ALA A 287 -8.11 -9.23 0.25
C ALA A 287 -8.62 -10.44 1.02
N SER A 288 -8.03 -10.70 2.20
CA SER A 288 -8.59 -11.71 3.12
C SER A 288 -9.92 -11.25 3.69
N GLU A 289 -10.09 -9.94 3.86
CA GLU A 289 -11.32 -9.33 4.36
C GLU A 289 -11.53 -8.00 3.64
N LEU A 290 -12.71 -7.80 3.07
CA LEU A 290 -13.16 -6.54 2.49
C LEU A 290 -14.44 -6.09 3.20
N ALA A 291 -14.39 -4.96 3.89
CA ALA A 291 -15.55 -4.30 4.45
C ALA A 291 -15.90 -3.05 3.64
N PHE A 292 -17.15 -2.95 3.22
CA PHE A 292 -17.70 -1.77 2.56
C PHE A 292 -19.00 -1.38 3.24
N ASP A 293 -18.96 -0.28 3.99
CA ASP A 293 -20.02 0.15 4.90
C ASP A 293 -20.46 -1.01 5.81
N ASP A 294 -21.71 -1.44 5.74
CA ASP A 294 -22.28 -2.52 6.56
C ASP A 294 -22.04 -3.93 5.98
N GLN A 295 -21.40 -4.03 4.82
CA GLN A 295 -21.17 -5.31 4.15
C GLN A 295 -19.74 -5.78 4.37
N THR A 296 -19.59 -7.06 4.76
CA THR A 296 -18.28 -7.68 4.93
C THR A 296 -18.17 -8.94 4.09
N PHE A 297 -17.06 -9.06 3.38
CA PHE A 297 -16.76 -10.17 2.49
C PHE A 297 -15.48 -10.86 2.96
N SER A 298 -15.55 -12.14 3.27
CA SER A 298 -14.39 -12.97 3.55
C SER A 298 -13.82 -13.47 2.22
N VAL A 299 -12.53 -13.23 2.00
CA VAL A 299 -11.83 -13.56 0.75
C VAL A 299 -12.47 -12.87 -0.49
N ALA A 300 -12.14 -11.61 -0.64
CA ALA A 300 -12.55 -10.82 -1.79
C ALA A 300 -11.51 -10.92 -2.92
N GLY A 301 -11.73 -11.81 -3.87
CA GLY A 301 -10.91 -11.92 -5.10
C GLY A 301 -11.75 -11.94 -6.36
N ASN A 302 -13.05 -12.22 -6.21
CA ASN A 302 -14.00 -12.32 -7.33
C ASN A 302 -15.07 -11.21 -7.34
N ILE A 303 -14.93 -10.21 -6.47
CA ILE A 303 -15.87 -9.09 -6.40
C ILE A 303 -15.39 -8.04 -7.39
N SER A 304 -16.09 -7.89 -8.52
CA SER A 304 -15.69 -6.93 -9.55
C SER A 304 -16.11 -5.50 -9.24
N GLN A 305 -17.28 -5.30 -8.60
CA GLN A 305 -17.82 -3.98 -8.34
C GLN A 305 -18.76 -3.96 -7.13
N LEU A 306 -18.62 -2.93 -6.29
CA LEU A 306 -19.54 -2.58 -5.21
C LEU A 306 -19.94 -1.11 -5.36
N GLN A 307 -21.16 -0.76 -4.92
CA GLN A 307 -21.67 0.61 -4.97
C GLN A 307 -22.47 0.90 -3.71
N SER A 308 -22.36 2.13 -3.20
CA SER A 308 -23.27 2.61 -2.16
C SER A 308 -24.68 2.84 -2.74
N PRO A 309 -25.72 2.76 -1.92
CA PRO A 309 -27.07 3.08 -2.36
C PRO A 309 -27.15 4.47 -3.02
N GLY A 310 -27.88 4.56 -4.14
CA GLY A 310 -28.07 5.84 -4.86
C GLY A 310 -26.83 6.35 -5.60
N PHE A 311 -25.84 5.51 -5.89
CA PHE A 311 -24.69 5.93 -6.68
C PHE A 311 -25.09 6.47 -8.06
N ASP A 312 -24.70 7.71 -8.36
CA ASP A 312 -24.85 8.36 -9.65
C ASP A 312 -23.48 8.92 -10.10
N PRO A 313 -22.92 8.43 -11.22
CA PRO A 313 -21.62 8.90 -11.71
C PRO A 313 -21.63 10.37 -12.20
N THR A 314 -22.79 10.97 -12.39
CA THR A 314 -22.93 12.39 -12.78
C THR A 314 -22.95 13.33 -11.58
N ALA A 315 -23.19 12.81 -10.37
CA ALA A 315 -23.17 13.54 -9.11
C ALA A 315 -21.77 13.50 -8.46
N PRO A 316 -21.48 14.39 -7.52
CA PRO A 316 -20.25 14.32 -6.72
C PRO A 316 -20.15 12.98 -5.98
N CYS A 317 -19.11 12.20 -6.29
CA CYS A 317 -18.94 10.85 -5.78
C CYS A 317 -17.48 10.42 -5.82
N TYR A 318 -17.16 9.26 -5.22
CA TYR A 318 -15.88 8.61 -5.36
C TYR A 318 -15.95 7.40 -6.28
N ASP A 319 -14.99 7.30 -7.21
CA ASP A 319 -14.74 6.11 -8.03
C ASP A 319 -13.40 5.49 -7.62
N ILE A 320 -13.45 4.45 -6.78
CA ILE A 320 -12.28 3.83 -6.17
C ILE A 320 -11.92 2.56 -6.94
N GLU A 321 -10.75 2.56 -7.55
CA GLU A 321 -10.15 1.38 -8.18
C GLU A 321 -9.08 0.80 -7.27
N ILE A 322 -9.24 -0.46 -6.86
CA ILE A 322 -8.31 -1.19 -6.01
C ILE A 322 -7.74 -2.36 -6.79
N THR A 323 -6.44 -2.28 -7.12
CA THR A 323 -5.65 -3.36 -7.71
C THR A 323 -4.60 -3.88 -6.74
N SER A 324 -4.79 -3.57 -5.45
CA SER A 324 -3.88 -3.94 -4.36
C SER A 324 -4.15 -5.34 -3.85
N TYR A 325 -3.09 -5.94 -3.28
CA TYR A 325 -3.18 -7.08 -2.38
C TYR A 325 -3.14 -6.58 -0.95
N ALA A 326 -4.14 -6.95 -0.15
CA ALA A 326 -4.21 -6.55 1.25
C ALA A 326 -4.72 -7.69 2.13
N ASN A 327 -4.34 -7.70 3.40
CA ASN A 327 -5.00 -8.59 4.36
C ASN A 327 -6.40 -8.06 4.67
N ARG A 328 -6.52 -6.74 4.87
CA ARG A 328 -7.80 -6.10 5.16
C ARG A 328 -7.98 -4.83 4.35
N VAL A 329 -9.15 -4.66 3.77
CA VAL A 329 -9.61 -3.42 3.14
C VAL A 329 -10.91 -2.99 3.83
N THR A 330 -10.94 -1.78 4.36
CA THR A 330 -12.10 -1.21 5.04
C THR A 330 -12.44 0.12 4.39
N ILE A 331 -13.66 0.25 3.89
CA ILE A 331 -14.16 1.49 3.29
C ILE A 331 -15.47 1.82 4.00
N THR A 332 -15.48 2.93 4.74
CA THR A 332 -16.62 3.33 5.57
C THR A 332 -17.04 4.77 5.32
N SER A 333 -18.32 5.03 5.53
CA SER A 333 -18.86 6.39 5.69
C SER A 333 -18.78 6.77 7.18
N GLY A 334 -18.21 7.92 7.47
CA GLY A 334 -18.06 8.45 8.84
C GLY A 334 -18.96 9.64 9.07
#